data_3cf890f520ef9bc860c07fa59656088e
#
_entry.id   3cf890f520ef9bc860c07fa59656088e
#
_cell.length_a   1.000
_cell.length_b   1.000
_cell.length_c   1.000
_cell.angle_alpha   90.00
_cell.angle_beta   90.00
_cell.angle_gamma   90.00
#
_symmetry.space_group_name_H-M   'P 1'
#
loop_
_entity.id
_entity.type
_entity.pdbx_description
1 polymer ?
#
loop_
_entity_poly.entity_id
_entity_poly.type
_entity_poly.pdbx_seq_one_letter_code
_entity_poly.pdbx_strand_id
1 'polypeptide(L)'
;SWGVIGGDFHNISVHFQDGEPTFFNFDRCGYGWRAYDIAAFLSNTNLIKTSEDLSDAFFAGYYAVRRLSREEHAAISPFLTLRRLWRMGLFALDHGLAGYTFLAPA
;
A
#
# COMPACT_ATOMS: atom_id res chain seq x y z
N SER A 1 -14.83 -1.61 5.42
CA SER A 1 -15.13 -0.43 6.23
C SER A 1 -14.48 0.82 5.62
N TRP A 2 -15.08 1.95 5.89
CA TRP A 2 -14.70 3.26 5.38
C TRP A 2 -14.23 4.15 6.53
N GLY A 3 -13.19 4.92 6.30
CA GLY A 3 -12.67 5.82 7.33
C GLY A 3 -11.43 6.54 6.85
N VAL A 4 -10.69 7.14 7.77
CA VAL A 4 -9.43 7.79 7.44
C VAL A 4 -8.37 6.73 7.19
N ILE A 5 -7.66 6.87 6.08
CA ILE A 5 -6.57 5.99 5.66
C ILE A 5 -5.33 6.81 5.32
N GLY A 6 -4.17 6.17 5.35
CA GLY A 6 -2.91 6.79 4.92
C GLY A 6 -2.83 6.99 3.41
N GLY A 7 -3.45 6.10 2.66
CA GLY A 7 -3.56 6.19 1.20
C GLY A 7 -2.32 5.77 0.43
N ASP A 8 -1.14 5.83 1.05
CA ASP A 8 0.12 5.45 0.40
C ASP A 8 1.12 4.93 1.44
N PHE A 9 0.65 4.08 2.34
CA PHE A 9 1.52 3.52 3.37
C PHE A 9 2.46 2.48 2.78
N HIS A 10 3.73 2.61 3.09
CA HIS A 10 4.76 1.66 2.67
C HIS A 10 5.89 1.64 3.71
N ASN A 11 6.82 0.70 3.55
CA ASN A 11 7.89 0.48 4.52
C ASN A 11 8.82 1.68 4.72
N ILE A 12 8.93 2.56 3.74
CA ILE A 12 9.73 3.78 3.86
C ILE A 12 8.95 4.97 4.44
N SER A 13 7.67 4.78 4.76
CA SER A 13 6.85 5.79 5.44
C SER A 13 6.87 5.64 6.96
N VAL A 14 7.67 4.73 7.47
CA VAL A 14 7.81 4.49 8.90
C VAL A 14 9.29 4.45 9.27
N HIS A 15 9.64 5.09 10.38
CA HIS A 15 10.98 5.11 10.93
C HIS A 15 10.96 4.53 12.32
N PHE A 16 11.91 3.65 12.63
CA PHE A 16 12.00 3.02 13.94
C PHE A 16 13.18 3.55 14.73
N GLN A 17 12.94 3.87 16.00
CA GLN A 17 13.98 4.24 16.94
C GLN A 17 13.69 3.53 18.26
N ASP A 18 14.64 2.72 18.72
CA ASP A 18 14.52 1.95 19.96
C ASP A 18 13.24 1.08 19.99
N GLY A 19 12.86 0.51 18.85
CA GLY A 19 11.67 -0.30 18.71
C GLY A 19 10.37 0.48 18.56
N GLU A 20 10.42 1.80 18.65
CA GLU A 20 9.24 2.66 18.52
C GLU A 20 9.09 3.19 17.11
N PRO A 21 7.93 3.01 16.47
CA PRO A 21 7.69 3.51 15.13
C PRO A 21 7.29 4.98 15.12
N THR A 22 7.79 5.71 14.13
CA THR A 22 7.32 7.05 13.80
C THR A 22 6.82 7.01 12.36
N PHE A 23 5.58 7.43 12.17
CA PHE A 23 4.95 7.47 10.85
C PHE A 23 5.04 8.86 10.26
N PHE A 24 5.26 8.94 8.96
CA PHE A 24 5.33 10.20 8.24
C PHE A 24 4.84 10.02 6.81
N ASN A 25 4.83 11.09 6.03
CA ASN A 25 4.43 11.09 4.63
C ASN A 25 2.92 10.83 4.46
N PHE A 26 2.12 11.76 5.00
CA PHE A 26 0.66 11.69 4.95
C PHE A 26 0.05 12.47 3.79
N ASP A 27 0.83 12.76 2.75
CA ASP A 27 0.40 13.61 1.64
C ASP A 27 -0.84 13.06 0.91
N ARG A 28 -1.04 11.74 0.96
CA ARG A 28 -2.14 11.08 0.28
C ARG A 28 -3.22 10.55 1.23
N CYS A 29 -3.17 10.97 2.49
CA CYS A 29 -4.17 10.56 3.47
C CYS A 29 -5.53 11.19 3.16
N GLY A 30 -6.58 10.52 3.61
CA GLY A 30 -7.94 10.99 3.40
C GLY A 30 -8.94 9.92 3.81
N TYR A 31 -10.18 10.10 3.37
CA TYR A 31 -11.21 9.09 3.59
C TYR A 31 -11.16 8.04 2.49
N GLY A 32 -11.25 6.79 2.88
CA GLY A 32 -11.22 5.69 1.92
C GLY A 32 -11.54 4.35 2.58
N TRP A 33 -11.44 3.31 1.76
CA TRP A 33 -11.63 1.93 2.21
C TRP A 33 -10.38 1.44 2.93
N ARG A 34 -10.54 0.91 4.13
CA ARG A 34 -9.41 0.39 4.90
C ARG A 34 -8.70 -0.77 4.20
N ALA A 35 -9.44 -1.58 3.45
CA ALA A 35 -8.85 -2.63 2.64
C ALA A 35 -7.91 -2.10 1.55
N TYR A 36 -8.17 -0.89 1.03
CA TYR A 36 -7.26 -0.24 0.09
C TYR A 36 -5.91 0.09 0.74
N ASP A 37 -5.91 0.55 1.98
CA ASP A 37 -4.68 0.87 2.70
C ASP A 37 -3.81 -0.37 2.89
N ILE A 38 -4.45 -1.50 3.19
CA ILE A 38 -3.77 -2.80 3.28
C ILE A 38 -3.18 -3.18 1.92
N ALA A 39 -3.96 -3.04 0.86
CA ALA A 39 -3.49 -3.34 -0.50
C ALA A 39 -2.31 -2.45 -0.90
N ALA A 40 -2.34 -1.17 -0.53
CA ALA A 40 -1.24 -0.24 -0.79
C ALA A 40 0.06 -0.72 -0.12
N PHE A 41 -0.01 -1.12 1.13
CA PHE A 41 1.15 -1.66 1.85
C PHE A 41 1.65 -2.95 1.20
N LEU A 42 0.77 -3.90 0.93
CA LEU A 42 1.14 -5.18 0.32
C LEU A 42 1.74 -5.00 -1.08
N SER A 43 1.20 -4.08 -1.86
CA SER A 43 1.74 -3.76 -3.18
C SER A 43 3.19 -3.29 -3.10
N ASN A 44 3.51 -2.50 -2.12
CA ASN A 44 4.87 -2.00 -1.92
C ASN A 44 5.81 -3.08 -1.39
N THR A 45 5.34 -3.97 -0.52
CA THR A 45 6.16 -5.05 0.04
C THR A 45 6.49 -6.14 -0.98
N ASN A 46 5.66 -6.32 -1.99
CA ASN A 46 5.92 -7.29 -3.06
C ASN A 46 7.19 -6.99 -3.87
N LEU A 47 7.79 -5.82 -3.66
CA LEU A 47 9.05 -5.44 -4.30
C LEU A 47 10.28 -5.92 -3.54
N ILE A 48 10.12 -6.50 -2.35
CA ILE A 48 11.24 -6.98 -1.53
C ILE A 48 11.16 -8.49 -1.33
N LYS A 49 12.35 -9.11 -1.19
CA LYS A 49 12.49 -10.58 -1.15
C LYS A 49 11.86 -11.23 0.08
N THR A 50 11.66 -10.48 1.16
CA THR A 50 11.08 -10.97 2.41
C THR A 50 9.60 -10.63 2.54
N SER A 51 8.92 -10.50 1.41
CA SER A 51 7.53 -10.02 1.36
C SER A 51 6.55 -10.89 2.14
N GLU A 52 6.73 -12.23 2.15
CA GLU A 52 5.84 -13.14 2.90
C GLU A 52 5.95 -12.91 4.40
N ASP A 53 7.16 -12.89 4.95
CA ASP A 53 7.38 -12.67 6.38
C ASP A 53 6.87 -11.30 6.81
N LEU A 54 7.10 -10.30 5.99
CA LEU A 54 6.64 -8.95 6.27
C LEU A 54 5.13 -8.84 6.20
N SER A 55 4.51 -9.52 5.25
CA SER A 55 3.06 -9.59 5.10
C SER A 55 2.42 -10.29 6.30
N ASP A 56 2.96 -11.41 6.74
CA ASP A 56 2.48 -12.16 7.89
C ASP A 56 2.59 -11.33 9.17
N ALA A 57 3.70 -10.65 9.37
CA ALA A 57 3.91 -9.76 10.50
C ALA A 57 2.93 -8.59 10.48
N PHE A 58 2.69 -8.02 9.31
CA PHE A 58 1.73 -6.94 9.13
C PHE A 58 0.32 -7.38 9.53
N PHE A 59 -0.15 -8.51 9.01
CA PHE A 59 -1.48 -9.01 9.34
C PHE A 59 -1.61 -9.39 10.81
N ALA A 60 -0.58 -9.98 11.41
CA ALA A 60 -0.59 -10.29 12.83
C ALA A 60 -0.79 -9.03 13.66
N GLY A 61 -0.05 -7.96 13.34
CA GLY A 61 -0.20 -6.68 14.02
C GLY A 61 -1.55 -6.02 13.75
N TYR A 62 -2.01 -6.07 12.52
CA TYR A 62 -3.30 -5.49 12.14
C TYR A 62 -4.45 -6.19 12.88
N TYR A 63 -4.46 -7.51 12.91
CA TYR A 63 -5.51 -8.29 13.55
C TYR A 63 -5.49 -8.18 15.09
N ALA A 64 -4.39 -7.78 15.67
CA ALA A 64 -4.33 -7.48 17.11
C ALA A 64 -5.16 -6.25 17.47
N VAL A 65 -5.37 -5.35 16.53
CA VAL A 65 -6.11 -4.10 16.73
C VAL A 65 -7.51 -4.17 16.11
N ARG A 66 -7.63 -4.75 14.92
CA ARG A 66 -8.87 -4.75 14.15
C ARG A 66 -8.95 -5.98 13.26
N ARG A 67 -10.13 -6.58 13.19
CA ARG A 67 -10.39 -7.69 12.27
C ARG A 67 -11.01 -7.17 10.98
N LEU A 68 -10.68 -7.85 9.88
CA LEU A 68 -11.33 -7.64 8.59
C LEU A 68 -12.53 -8.55 8.45
N SER A 69 -13.60 -8.04 7.87
CA SER A 69 -14.71 -8.88 7.42
C SER A 69 -14.27 -9.74 6.24
N ARG A 70 -15.09 -10.76 5.91
CA ARG A 70 -14.82 -11.58 4.72
C ARG A 70 -14.80 -10.73 3.46
N GLU A 71 -15.71 -9.79 3.34
CA GLU A 71 -15.84 -8.89 2.21
C GLU A 71 -14.63 -7.96 2.09
N GLU A 72 -14.16 -7.43 3.21
CA GLU A 72 -12.97 -6.60 3.23
C GLU A 72 -11.73 -7.39 2.81
N HIS A 73 -11.60 -8.61 3.29
CA HIS A 73 -10.48 -9.47 2.92
C HIS A 73 -10.51 -9.80 1.43
N ALA A 74 -11.69 -10.09 0.88
CA ALA A 74 -11.87 -10.37 -0.54
C ALA A 74 -11.58 -9.14 -1.41
N ALA A 75 -11.78 -7.94 -0.88
CA ALA A 75 -11.53 -6.69 -1.61
C ALA A 75 -10.04 -6.36 -1.78
N ILE A 76 -9.15 -6.99 -1.01
CA ILE A 76 -7.71 -6.70 -1.08
C ILE A 76 -7.16 -6.98 -2.47
N SER A 77 -7.51 -8.11 -3.08
CA SER A 77 -7.00 -8.48 -4.41
C SER A 77 -7.42 -7.49 -5.51
N PRO A 78 -8.69 -7.11 -5.64
CA PRO A 78 -9.08 -6.04 -6.57
C PRO A 78 -8.37 -4.71 -6.29
N PHE A 79 -8.18 -4.35 -5.04
CA PHE A 79 -7.48 -3.12 -4.68
C PHE A 79 -5.99 -3.18 -5.03
N LEU A 80 -5.37 -4.34 -4.99
CA LEU A 80 -4.00 -4.51 -5.48
C LEU A 80 -3.89 -4.18 -6.96
N THR A 81 -4.85 -4.64 -7.77
CA THR A 81 -4.91 -4.33 -9.19
C THR A 81 -5.13 -2.84 -9.42
N LEU A 82 -6.08 -2.25 -8.70
CA LEU A 82 -6.34 -0.81 -8.76
C LEU A 82 -5.10 0.00 -8.39
N ARG A 83 -4.40 -0.42 -7.36
CA ARG A 83 -3.17 0.24 -6.91
C ARG A 83 -2.08 0.21 -7.98
N ARG A 84 -1.94 -0.91 -8.67
CA ARG A 84 -0.98 -1.03 -9.78
C ARG A 84 -1.31 -0.06 -10.91
N LEU A 85 -2.57 0.03 -11.28
CA LEU A 85 -3.03 0.97 -12.30
C LEU A 85 -2.78 2.42 -11.89
N TRP A 86 -3.07 2.75 -10.64
CA TRP A 86 -2.82 4.08 -10.10
C TRP A 86 -1.34 4.45 -10.16
N ARG A 87 -0.46 3.53 -9.77
CA ARG A 87 0.99 3.77 -9.82
C ARG A 87 1.50 3.96 -11.23
N MET A 88 1.00 3.19 -12.17
CA MET A 88 1.35 3.34 -13.59
C MET A 88 0.93 4.72 -14.12
N GLY A 89 -0.27 5.16 -13.80
CA GLY A 89 -0.77 6.46 -14.17
C GLY A 89 0.04 7.60 -13.56
N LEU A 90 0.36 7.49 -12.28
CA LEU A 90 1.18 8.46 -11.58
C LEU A 90 2.59 8.55 -12.17
N PHE A 91 3.20 7.41 -12.47
CA PHE A 91 4.51 7.35 -13.10
C PHE A 91 4.51 8.02 -14.47
N ALA A 92 3.48 7.76 -15.29
CA ALA A 92 3.35 8.36 -16.61
C ALA A 92 3.21 9.89 -16.54
N LEU A 93 2.44 10.39 -15.57
CA LEU A 93 2.29 11.83 -15.32
C LEU A 93 3.62 12.48 -14.93
N ASP A 94 4.34 11.85 -14.01
CA ASP A 94 5.58 12.40 -13.48
C ASP A 94 6.72 12.40 -14.49
N HIS A 95 6.75 11.41 -15.40
CA HIS A 95 7.84 11.20 -16.34
C HIS A 95 7.50 11.60 -17.77
N GLY A 96 6.24 11.93 -18.03
CA GLY A 96 5.80 12.35 -19.37
C GLY A 96 6.08 11.27 -20.42
N LEU A 97 6.57 11.70 -21.60
CA LEU A 97 6.86 10.78 -22.70
C LEU A 97 7.95 9.77 -22.35
N ALA A 98 8.96 10.18 -21.60
CA ALA A 98 10.02 9.29 -21.16
C ALA A 98 9.46 8.19 -20.23
N GLY A 99 8.56 8.57 -19.33
CA GLY A 99 7.88 7.62 -18.46
C GLY A 99 7.00 6.66 -19.24
N TYR A 100 6.29 7.16 -20.24
CA TYR A 100 5.47 6.32 -21.11
C TYR A 100 6.32 5.30 -21.89
N THR A 101 7.44 5.75 -22.45
CA THR A 101 8.36 4.85 -23.17
C THR A 101 8.85 3.73 -22.26
N PHE A 102 9.10 4.05 -21.00
CA PHE A 102 9.56 3.07 -20.01
C PHE A 102 8.48 2.05 -19.66
N LEU A 103 7.22 2.46 -19.68
CA LEU A 103 6.07 1.59 -19.39
C LEU A 103 5.61 0.78 -20.59
N ALA A 104 5.97 1.20 -21.80
CA ALA A 104 5.58 0.52 -23.02
C ALA A 104 6.23 -0.87 -23.09
N PRO A 105 5.53 -1.89 -23.57
CA PRO A 105 6.16 -3.18 -23.80
C PRO A 105 7.28 -3.06 -24.82
N ALA A 106 8.35 -3.77 -24.56
CA ALA A 106 9.51 -3.78 -25.43
C ALA A 106 9.19 -4.44 -26.78
#